data_9e221c31ae98c5886f99ca43cb99875e
#
_entry.id   9e221c31ae98c5886f99ca43cb99875e
#
_cell.length_a   1.000
_cell.length_b   1.000
_cell.length_c   1.000
_cell.angle_alpha   90.00
_cell.angle_beta   90.00
_cell.angle_gamma   90.00
#
_symmetry.space_group_name_H-M   'P 1'
#
loop_
_entity.id
_entity.type
_entity.pdbx_description
1 polymer ?
#
loop_
_entity_poly.entity_id
_entity_poly.type
_entity_poly.pdbx_seq_one_letter_code
_entity_poly.pdbx_strand_id
1 'polypeptide(L)'
;MDNLEVKFYDTVNDELLKFAIIIAQSNAKWVFCKHKERDTYEMSGGHREAGENILETAKRELQEETGAVEFELKPICVYSVTGKNRVNDTGEETFGLLCFAEITAFAKELHSEIEKVVLMDELPENWTYPLIQPKLIEEWDRREKIKR
;
A
#
# COMPACT_ATOMS: atom_id res chain seq x y z
N MET A 1 -9.53 1.44 -22.23
CA MET A 1 -10.02 2.45 -21.33
C MET A 1 -10.38 1.86 -20.01
N ASP A 2 -9.72 2.33 -19.00
CA ASP A 2 -9.83 1.69 -17.72
C ASP A 2 -10.72 2.45 -16.76
N ASN A 3 -11.95 1.99 -16.65
CA ASN A 3 -12.87 2.55 -15.68
C ASN A 3 -12.69 1.80 -14.38
N LEU A 4 -11.65 2.19 -13.63
CA LEU A 4 -11.41 1.61 -12.33
C LEU A 4 -12.33 2.26 -11.30
N GLU A 5 -12.91 1.43 -10.46
CA GLU A 5 -13.72 1.91 -9.34
C GLU A 5 -13.07 1.46 -8.04
N VAL A 6 -12.81 2.41 -7.16
CA VAL A 6 -12.24 2.13 -5.84
C VAL A 6 -13.31 2.40 -4.80
N LYS A 7 -13.59 1.39 -3.98
CA LYS A 7 -14.57 1.50 -2.90
C LYS A 7 -13.92 1.22 -1.56
N PHE A 8 -14.56 1.68 -0.49
CA PHE A 8 -14.04 1.51 0.86
C PHE A 8 -15.11 0.90 1.76
N TYR A 9 -14.66 0.02 2.64
CA TYR A 9 -15.52 -0.70 3.58
C TYR A 9 -14.86 -0.70 4.94
N ASP A 10 -15.67 -0.79 5.99
CA ASP A 10 -15.10 -0.94 7.33
C ASP A 10 -14.57 -2.36 7.51
N THR A 11 -15.34 -3.35 7.09
CA THR A 11 -14.92 -4.76 7.16
C THR A 11 -15.51 -5.54 5.99
N VAL A 12 -14.87 -6.67 5.68
CA VAL A 12 -15.41 -7.71 4.80
C VAL A 12 -14.99 -9.05 5.39
N ASN A 13 -15.49 -10.14 4.82
CA ASN A 13 -15.03 -11.47 5.21
C ASN A 13 -13.52 -11.58 4.96
N ASP A 14 -12.80 -12.10 5.95
CA ASP A 14 -11.34 -12.20 5.88
C ASP A 14 -10.84 -12.91 4.61
N GLU A 15 -11.56 -13.94 4.18
CA GLU A 15 -11.16 -14.70 2.99
C GLU A 15 -11.17 -13.90 1.70
N LEU A 16 -11.86 -12.75 1.69
CA LEU A 16 -11.87 -11.87 0.52
C LEU A 16 -10.63 -10.99 0.45
N LEU A 17 -9.92 -10.83 1.55
CA LEU A 17 -8.74 -9.97 1.60
C LEU A 17 -7.55 -10.67 0.94
N LYS A 18 -7.20 -10.23 -0.27
CA LYS A 18 -6.14 -10.83 -1.09
C LYS A 18 -4.87 -10.01 -1.12
N PHE A 19 -4.94 -8.75 -0.74
CA PHE A 19 -3.81 -7.82 -0.81
C PHE A 19 -3.71 -7.02 0.48
N ALA A 20 -2.52 -6.51 0.75
CA ALA A 20 -2.35 -5.47 1.75
C ALA A 20 -1.56 -4.34 1.08
N ILE A 21 -1.91 -3.11 1.42
CA ILE A 21 -1.17 -1.94 0.94
C ILE A 21 -0.97 -0.99 2.12
N ILE A 22 0.20 -0.37 2.18
CA ILE A 22 0.60 0.39 3.36
C ILE A 22 0.97 1.82 2.99
N ILE A 23 0.27 2.77 3.60
CA ILE A 23 0.69 4.17 3.59
C ILE A 23 1.78 4.27 4.65
N ALA A 24 3.00 4.60 4.25
CA ALA A 24 4.12 4.63 5.17
C ALA A 24 4.71 6.04 5.29
N GLN A 25 5.06 6.41 6.51
CA GLN A 25 5.74 7.65 6.79
C GLN A 25 6.93 7.39 7.72
N SER A 26 7.91 8.27 7.67
CA SER A 26 9.06 8.25 8.57
C SER A 26 9.54 9.69 8.76
N ASN A 27 9.61 10.14 10.00
CA ASN A 27 9.98 11.52 10.33
C ASN A 27 9.14 12.55 9.57
N ALA A 28 7.82 12.32 9.53
CA ALA A 28 6.85 13.20 8.87
C ALA A 28 7.02 13.28 7.34
N LYS A 29 7.79 12.38 6.76
CA LYS A 29 7.94 12.29 5.30
C LYS A 29 7.25 11.05 4.78
N TRP A 30 6.73 11.14 3.54
CA TRP A 30 6.12 10.00 2.87
C TRP A 30 7.21 9.02 2.43
N VAL A 31 6.95 7.73 2.60
CA VAL A 31 7.87 6.67 2.17
C VAL A 31 7.29 6.00 0.94
N PHE A 32 7.99 6.07 -0.17
CA PHE A 32 7.60 5.46 -1.43
C PHE A 32 8.68 4.55 -1.95
N CYS A 33 8.29 3.63 -2.80
CA CYS A 33 9.18 2.65 -3.42
C CYS A 33 9.26 2.89 -4.91
N LYS A 34 10.46 2.69 -5.47
CA LYS A 34 10.66 2.69 -6.91
C LYS A 34 11.14 1.31 -7.33
N HIS A 35 10.33 0.64 -8.15
CA HIS A 35 10.68 -0.65 -8.70
C HIS A 35 11.83 -0.51 -9.71
N LYS A 36 12.70 -1.52 -9.80
CA LYS A 36 13.87 -1.48 -10.69
C LYS A 36 13.54 -1.23 -12.16
N GLU A 37 12.37 -1.70 -12.60
CA GLU A 37 11.97 -1.63 -14.02
C GLU A 37 11.03 -0.49 -14.33
N ARG A 38 10.79 0.43 -13.38
CA ARG A 38 9.83 1.53 -13.58
C ARG A 38 10.41 2.85 -13.13
N ASP A 39 9.99 3.92 -13.78
CA ASP A 39 10.35 5.29 -13.39
C ASP A 39 9.22 5.95 -12.58
N THR A 40 8.40 5.15 -11.94
CA THR A 40 7.25 5.61 -11.17
C THR A 40 7.35 5.14 -9.73
N TYR A 41 6.56 5.78 -8.86
CA TYR A 41 6.59 5.52 -7.43
C TYR A 41 5.33 4.85 -6.97
N GLU A 42 5.44 4.01 -5.95
CA GLU A 42 4.30 3.28 -5.42
C GLU A 42 4.44 3.07 -3.91
N MET A 43 3.30 2.86 -3.27
CA MET A 43 3.25 2.45 -1.87
C MET A 43 3.64 0.98 -1.78
N SER A 44 4.17 0.57 -0.62
CA SER A 44 4.47 -0.84 -0.41
C SER A 44 3.19 -1.65 -0.27
N GLY A 45 3.22 -2.90 -0.74
CA GLY A 45 2.09 -3.79 -0.66
C GLY A 45 2.27 -5.00 -1.54
N GLY A 46 1.36 -5.94 -1.41
CA GLY A 46 1.41 -7.14 -2.22
C GLY A 46 0.37 -8.17 -1.83
N HIS A 47 0.48 -9.33 -2.45
CA HIS A 47 -0.48 -10.42 -2.31
C HIS A 47 -0.30 -11.19 -1.00
N ARG A 48 -1.44 -11.59 -0.43
CA ARG A 48 -1.48 -12.50 0.71
C ARG A 48 -0.99 -13.87 0.29
N GLU A 49 -0.09 -14.43 1.07
CA GLU A 49 0.43 -15.77 0.83
C GLU A 49 -0.31 -16.79 1.68
N ALA A 50 -0.25 -18.06 1.26
CA ALA A 50 -0.89 -19.13 1.99
C ALA A 50 -0.35 -19.19 3.43
N GLY A 51 -1.26 -19.33 4.38
CA GLY A 51 -0.90 -19.40 5.80
C GLY A 51 -0.71 -18.06 6.48
N GLU A 52 -0.78 -16.96 5.76
CA GLU A 52 -0.68 -15.62 6.36
C GLU A 52 -2.05 -15.09 6.73
N ASN A 53 -2.13 -14.40 7.88
CA ASN A 53 -3.26 -13.49 8.07
C ASN A 53 -2.89 -12.19 7.36
N ILE A 54 -3.87 -11.31 7.13
CA ILE A 54 -3.64 -10.15 6.28
C ILE A 54 -2.68 -9.13 6.90
N LEU A 55 -2.63 -9.03 8.24
CA LEU A 55 -1.67 -8.15 8.89
C LEU A 55 -0.25 -8.68 8.75
N GLU A 56 -0.08 -9.99 8.74
CA GLU A 56 1.23 -10.60 8.45
C GLU A 56 1.68 -10.28 7.03
N THR A 57 0.75 -10.30 6.08
CA THR A 57 1.03 -9.89 4.70
C THR A 57 1.52 -8.45 4.67
N ALA A 58 0.81 -7.54 5.35
CA ALA A 58 1.19 -6.14 5.37
C ALA A 58 2.59 -5.94 5.94
N LYS A 59 2.90 -6.59 7.06
CA LYS A 59 4.21 -6.46 7.70
C LYS A 59 5.32 -7.02 6.83
N ARG A 60 5.09 -8.18 6.23
CA ARG A 60 6.08 -8.80 5.35
C ARG A 60 6.38 -7.91 4.14
N GLU A 61 5.33 -7.42 3.47
CA GLU A 61 5.53 -6.57 2.30
C GLU A 61 6.23 -5.26 2.66
N LEU A 62 5.86 -4.66 3.80
CA LEU A 62 6.54 -3.44 4.24
C LEU A 62 8.03 -3.69 4.44
N GLN A 63 8.38 -4.77 5.13
CA GLN A 63 9.77 -5.11 5.38
C GLN A 63 10.54 -5.42 4.09
N GLU A 64 9.95 -6.20 3.20
CA GLU A 64 10.60 -6.57 1.95
C GLU A 64 10.83 -5.37 1.04
N GLU A 65 9.86 -4.49 0.95
CA GLU A 65 9.92 -3.42 -0.04
C GLU A 65 10.53 -2.12 0.46
N THR A 66 10.45 -1.85 1.77
CA THR A 66 11.02 -0.62 2.31
C THR A 66 12.28 -0.85 3.14
N GLY A 67 12.51 -2.08 3.58
CA GLY A 67 13.59 -2.35 4.51
C GLY A 67 13.30 -1.93 5.93
N ALA A 68 12.04 -1.65 6.25
CA ALA A 68 11.65 -1.26 7.61
C ALA A 68 11.99 -2.37 8.59
N VAL A 69 12.67 -2.03 9.69
CA VAL A 69 13.00 -2.99 10.76
C VAL A 69 12.35 -2.61 12.07
N GLU A 70 12.07 -1.33 12.30
CA GLU A 70 11.29 -0.87 13.45
C GLU A 70 10.16 0.00 12.93
N PHE A 71 8.93 -0.34 13.28
CA PHE A 71 7.76 0.37 12.78
C PHE A 71 6.53 0.01 13.60
N GLU A 72 5.54 0.89 13.56
CA GLU A 72 4.21 0.59 14.07
C GLU A 72 3.26 0.57 12.87
N LEU A 73 2.51 -0.52 12.73
CA LEU A 73 1.60 -0.71 11.61
C LEU A 73 0.19 -0.95 12.16
N LYS A 74 -0.78 -0.24 11.61
CA LYS A 74 -2.18 -0.40 12.00
C LYS A 74 -3.08 -0.49 10.78
N PRO A 75 -4.16 -1.27 10.85
CA PRO A 75 -5.15 -1.29 9.78
C PRO A 75 -5.98 -0.01 9.80
N ILE A 76 -6.42 0.42 8.62
CA ILE A 76 -7.26 1.60 8.45
C ILE A 76 -8.66 1.20 8.03
N CYS A 77 -8.76 0.50 6.92
CA CYS A 77 -10.03 0.06 6.35
C CYS A 77 -9.77 -0.95 5.25
N VAL A 78 -10.85 -1.51 4.74
CA VAL A 78 -10.80 -2.36 3.56
C VAL A 78 -11.04 -1.49 2.33
N TYR A 79 -10.33 -1.76 1.27
CA TYR A 79 -10.60 -1.13 -0.02
C TYR A 79 -10.85 -2.21 -1.06
N SER A 80 -11.52 -1.83 -2.15
CA SER A 80 -11.66 -2.73 -3.28
C SER A 80 -11.36 -1.98 -4.56
N VAL A 81 -10.95 -2.74 -5.57
CA VAL A 81 -10.73 -2.22 -6.91
C VAL A 81 -11.50 -3.10 -7.87
N THR A 82 -12.34 -2.46 -8.68
CA THR A 82 -13.10 -3.13 -9.73
C THR A 82 -12.62 -2.57 -11.06
N GLY A 83 -12.36 -3.46 -12.03
CA GLY A 83 -11.88 -3.07 -13.34
C GLY A 83 -10.51 -3.65 -13.61
N LYS A 84 -10.15 -3.78 -14.88
CA LYS A 84 -8.87 -4.35 -15.28
C LYS A 84 -7.72 -3.40 -15.00
N ASN A 85 -6.65 -3.94 -14.45
CA ASN A 85 -5.44 -3.18 -14.16
C ASN A 85 -4.24 -4.13 -14.15
N ARG A 86 -3.06 -3.64 -13.75
CA ARG A 86 -1.82 -4.44 -13.77
C ARG A 86 -1.88 -5.72 -12.95
N VAL A 87 -2.67 -5.72 -11.86
CA VAL A 87 -2.72 -6.85 -10.93
C VAL A 87 -4.05 -7.60 -10.99
N ASN A 88 -4.98 -7.16 -11.84
CA ASN A 88 -6.30 -7.76 -11.96
C ASN A 88 -6.71 -7.75 -13.44
N ASP A 89 -6.59 -8.87 -14.10
CA ASP A 89 -6.89 -8.98 -15.52
C ASP A 89 -8.33 -9.41 -15.82
N THR A 90 -9.10 -9.78 -14.82
CA THR A 90 -10.50 -10.18 -14.98
C THR A 90 -11.48 -9.02 -14.89
N GLY A 91 -11.10 -7.95 -14.20
CA GLY A 91 -11.97 -6.82 -13.95
C GLY A 91 -12.94 -6.99 -12.78
N GLU A 92 -12.88 -8.15 -12.10
CA GLU A 92 -13.74 -8.39 -10.93
C GLU A 92 -13.31 -7.54 -9.75
N GLU A 93 -14.25 -7.27 -8.85
CA GLU A 93 -13.93 -6.56 -7.61
C GLU A 93 -13.00 -7.41 -6.76
N THR A 94 -11.84 -6.83 -6.40
CA THR A 94 -10.87 -7.49 -5.52
C THR A 94 -10.63 -6.63 -4.30
N PHE A 95 -10.39 -7.28 -3.16
CA PHE A 95 -10.35 -6.61 -1.86
C PHE A 95 -8.96 -6.66 -1.25
N GLY A 96 -8.60 -5.58 -0.59
CA GLY A 96 -7.35 -5.50 0.15
C GLY A 96 -7.52 -4.73 1.45
N LEU A 97 -6.52 -4.87 2.31
CA LEU A 97 -6.48 -4.11 3.56
C LEU A 97 -5.56 -2.91 3.36
N LEU A 98 -6.09 -1.72 3.67
CA LEU A 98 -5.29 -0.50 3.69
C LEU A 98 -4.76 -0.30 5.10
N CYS A 99 -3.44 -0.16 5.21
CA CYS A 99 -2.77 0.02 6.49
C CYS A 99 -1.98 1.32 6.50
N PHE A 100 -1.64 1.78 7.69
CA PHE A 100 -0.71 2.89 7.88
C PHE A 100 0.45 2.41 8.75
N ALA A 101 1.67 2.82 8.39
CA ALA A 101 2.85 2.49 9.18
C ALA A 101 3.71 3.72 9.41
N GLU A 102 4.18 3.85 10.65
CA GLU A 102 5.21 4.82 11.00
C GLU A 102 6.50 4.04 11.16
N ILE A 103 7.51 4.36 10.35
CA ILE A 103 8.78 3.64 10.33
C ILE A 103 9.82 4.45 11.08
N THR A 104 10.50 3.81 12.05
CA THR A 104 11.51 4.47 12.86
C THR A 104 12.93 3.98 12.57
N ALA A 105 13.07 2.83 11.91
CA ALA A 105 14.39 2.35 11.52
C ALA A 105 14.30 1.49 10.26
N PHE A 106 15.30 1.63 9.40
CA PHE A 106 15.41 0.90 8.14
C PHE A 106 16.66 0.02 8.15
N ALA A 107 16.60 -1.09 7.43
CA ALA A 107 17.77 -1.92 7.17
C ALA A 107 18.72 -1.18 6.23
N LYS A 108 20.00 -1.54 6.26
CA LYS A 108 21.01 -0.87 5.43
C LYS A 108 20.88 -1.21 3.95
N GLU A 109 20.37 -2.40 3.63
CA GLU A 109 20.29 -2.86 2.25
C GLU A 109 18.92 -3.46 1.97
N LEU A 110 18.46 -3.29 0.72
CA LEU A 110 17.24 -3.93 0.23
C LEU A 110 17.61 -5.17 -0.56
N HIS A 111 16.85 -6.25 -0.33
CA HIS A 111 17.06 -7.51 -1.04
C HIS A 111 15.79 -7.89 -1.81
N SER A 112 15.24 -6.94 -2.56
CA SER A 112 13.97 -7.12 -3.27
C SER A 112 14.09 -6.55 -4.69
N GLU A 113 12.96 -6.54 -5.41
CA GLU A 113 12.87 -5.93 -6.73
C GLU A 113 12.83 -4.40 -6.66
N ILE A 114 12.81 -3.83 -5.48
CA ILE A 114 12.77 -2.38 -5.30
C ILE A 114 14.17 -1.83 -5.47
N GLU A 115 14.33 -0.86 -6.38
CA GLU A 115 15.61 -0.20 -6.62
C GLU A 115 15.97 0.71 -5.45
N LYS A 116 14.99 1.46 -4.97
CA LYS A 116 15.23 2.37 -3.86
C LYS A 116 13.96 2.73 -3.13
N VAL A 117 14.13 3.14 -1.89
CA VAL A 117 13.10 3.71 -1.05
C VAL A 117 13.38 5.19 -0.96
N VAL A 118 12.35 6.01 -1.17
CA VAL A 118 12.47 7.46 -1.20
C VAL A 118 11.60 8.08 -0.13
N LEU A 119 12.17 9.01 0.64
CA LEU A 119 11.41 9.80 1.60
C LEU A 119 11.11 11.15 0.96
N MET A 120 9.84 11.50 0.87
CA MET A 120 9.38 12.69 0.17
C MET A 120 8.60 13.62 1.09
N ASP A 121 8.84 14.93 0.94
CA ASP A 121 8.04 15.91 1.66
C ASP A 121 6.65 16.03 1.08
N GLU A 122 6.52 15.76 -0.23
CA GLU A 122 5.25 15.83 -0.94
C GLU A 122 4.99 14.53 -1.67
N LEU A 123 3.74 14.30 -2.06
CA LEU A 123 3.35 13.11 -2.81
C LEU A 123 3.96 13.17 -4.21
N PRO A 124 4.30 12.02 -4.80
CA PRO A 124 4.87 12.00 -6.15
C PRO A 124 3.83 12.40 -7.19
N GLU A 125 4.31 12.86 -8.35
CA GLU A 125 3.44 13.15 -9.48
C GLU A 125 3.33 11.94 -10.41
N ASN A 126 4.37 11.12 -10.47
CA ASN A 126 4.41 9.96 -11.38
C ASN A 126 4.20 8.66 -10.61
N TRP A 127 2.94 8.32 -10.45
CA TRP A 127 2.51 7.12 -9.74
C TRP A 127 2.55 5.89 -10.65
N THR A 128 2.92 4.74 -10.07
CA THR A 128 2.77 3.47 -10.77
C THR A 128 1.29 3.13 -10.92
N TYR A 129 0.48 3.48 -9.91
CA TYR A 129 -0.97 3.19 -9.91
C TYR A 129 -1.76 4.48 -9.70
N PRO A 130 -1.81 5.36 -10.71
CA PRO A 130 -2.40 6.69 -10.52
C PRO A 130 -3.91 6.70 -10.30
N LEU A 131 -4.61 5.62 -10.70
CA LEU A 131 -6.06 5.54 -10.54
C LEU A 131 -6.46 4.91 -9.20
N ILE A 132 -5.51 4.41 -8.45
CA ILE A 132 -5.78 3.67 -7.21
C ILE A 132 -5.13 4.34 -6.00
N GLN A 133 -3.81 4.43 -5.98
CA GLN A 133 -3.09 4.81 -4.76
C GLN A 133 -3.35 6.21 -4.26
N PRO A 134 -3.48 7.24 -5.11
CA PRO A 134 -3.86 8.56 -4.59
C PRO A 134 -5.21 8.55 -3.87
N LYS A 135 -6.15 7.73 -4.33
CA LYS A 135 -7.47 7.62 -3.68
C LYS A 135 -7.37 6.99 -2.31
N LEU A 136 -6.43 6.06 -2.12
CA LEU A 136 -6.22 5.43 -0.82
C LEU A 136 -5.70 6.45 0.19
N ILE A 137 -4.80 7.32 -0.22
CA ILE A 137 -4.27 8.38 0.64
C ILE A 137 -5.35 9.40 0.98
N GLU A 138 -6.20 9.76 0.01
CA GLU A 138 -7.32 10.66 0.26
C GLU A 138 -8.27 10.10 1.31
N GLU A 139 -8.56 8.80 1.23
CA GLU A 139 -9.46 8.16 2.20
C GLU A 139 -8.84 8.11 3.59
N TRP A 140 -7.54 7.80 3.68
CA TRP A 140 -6.83 7.84 4.96
C TRP A 140 -6.88 9.22 5.57
N ASP A 141 -6.61 10.26 4.78
CA ASP A 141 -6.62 11.64 5.24
C ASP A 141 -8.02 12.04 5.74
N ARG A 142 -9.06 11.65 5.00
CA ARG A 142 -10.44 11.91 5.40
C ARG A 142 -10.76 11.26 6.75
N ARG A 143 -10.35 10.01 6.94
CA ARG A 143 -10.61 9.29 8.19
C ARG A 143 -9.83 9.87 9.35
N GLU A 144 -8.61 10.34 9.12
CA GLU A 144 -7.82 10.98 10.16
C GLU A 144 -8.45 12.29 10.61
N LYS A 145 -8.99 13.09 9.69
CA LYS A 145 -9.69 14.33 10.02
C LYS A 145 -10.93 14.10 10.87
N ILE A 146 -11.66 13.02 10.61
CA ILE A 146 -12.87 12.68 11.38
C ILE A 146 -12.51 12.35 12.83
N LYS A 147 -11.34 11.78 13.07
CA LYS A 147 -10.91 11.41 14.42
C LYS A 147 -10.46 12.58 15.27
N ARG A 148 -10.23 13.74 14.69
CA ARG A 148 -9.75 14.92 15.39
C ARG A 148 -10.85 15.68 16.10
#